data_56dc7a9a191be7420e2c68e722a381f9
#
_entry.id   56dc7a9a191be7420e2c68e722a381f9
#
_cell.length_a   1.000
_cell.length_b   1.000
_cell.length_c   1.000
_cell.angle_alpha   90.00
_cell.angle_beta   90.00
_cell.angle_gamma   90.00
#
_symmetry.space_group_name_H-M   'P 1'
#
loop_
_entity.id
_entity.type
_entity.pdbx_description
1 polymer ?
#
loop_
_entity_poly.entity_id
_entity_poly.type
_entity_poly.pdbx_seq_one_letter_code
_entity_poly.pdbx_strand_id
1 'polypeptide(L)'
;NFCGSEAVTVTRATVSAATSPVYEKMPLACPCKKETICDITFSKNESVTMEAHQTAVSDPVSFPVKKGMTLTVSLYFADFTLMQSAVLVTGPLSKGFFSLGDQTHADTLPMDTTKTTNWFYFLSNIELMTAEENHTVICYGDSITAGAWPDYLTLLARQNPDNHTAFIRRATSGSRVLRQYECITYDSYGLKGTNRFPHEIPTTGADTVIIQQGINDIIHPIGIETNPFRPMSDLPTAKELIDGYRYYIEEA
;
A
#
# COMPACT_ATOMS: atom_id res chain seq x y z
N ASN A 1 -6.20 9.28 2.27
CA ASN A 1 -7.59 9.37 1.75
C ASN A 1 -7.62 9.86 0.29
N PHE A 2 -6.58 9.51 -0.51
CA PHE A 2 -6.38 10.05 -1.87
C PHE A 2 -7.54 9.75 -2.83
N CYS A 3 -8.10 8.55 -2.78
CA CYS A 3 -9.23 8.15 -3.64
C CYS A 3 -10.58 8.18 -2.92
N GLY A 4 -10.65 8.66 -1.67
CA GLY A 4 -11.90 8.75 -0.92
C GLY A 4 -12.78 9.90 -1.39
N SER A 5 -14.10 9.75 -1.26
CA SER A 5 -15.10 10.78 -1.55
C SER A 5 -15.62 11.52 -0.32
N GLU A 6 -15.29 11.02 0.87
CA GLU A 6 -15.74 11.56 2.15
C GLU A 6 -14.55 11.73 3.10
N ALA A 7 -14.73 12.56 4.13
CA ALA A 7 -13.73 12.71 5.19
C ALA A 7 -13.56 11.41 5.98
N VAL A 8 -12.33 11.11 6.36
CA VAL A 8 -11.98 9.94 7.18
C VAL A 8 -11.22 10.39 8.40
N THR A 9 -11.65 9.95 9.59
CA THR A 9 -10.97 10.21 10.85
C THR A 9 -10.30 8.94 11.36
N VAL A 10 -8.97 8.95 11.40
CA VAL A 10 -8.20 8.00 12.19
C VAL A 10 -8.21 8.50 13.63
N THR A 11 -8.91 7.80 14.50
CA THR A 11 -9.12 8.22 15.90
C THR A 11 -7.89 7.95 16.76
N ARG A 12 -7.17 6.85 16.47
CA ARG A 12 -5.90 6.49 17.11
C ARG A 12 -5.05 5.65 16.17
N ALA A 13 -3.74 5.83 16.27
CA ALA A 13 -2.77 5.02 15.55
C ALA A 13 -1.60 4.63 16.46
N THR A 14 -1.06 3.42 16.28
CA THR A 14 0.13 2.96 16.99
C THR A 14 1.08 2.21 16.03
N VAL A 15 2.35 2.16 16.41
CA VAL A 15 3.37 1.30 15.78
C VAL A 15 4.00 0.41 16.84
N SER A 16 4.33 -0.82 16.46
CA SER A 16 5.00 -1.77 17.33
C SER A 16 5.88 -2.75 16.54
N ALA A 17 6.75 -3.47 17.22
CA ALA A 17 7.40 -4.63 16.64
C ALA A 17 6.40 -5.78 16.51
N ALA A 18 6.41 -6.47 15.37
CA ALA A 18 5.63 -7.68 15.21
C ALA A 18 6.21 -8.84 16.06
N THR A 19 5.35 -9.77 16.47
CA THR A 19 5.76 -10.95 17.24
C THR A 19 6.57 -11.94 16.42
N SER A 20 6.34 -11.99 15.10
CA SER A 20 7.09 -12.82 14.16
C SER A 20 7.11 -12.18 12.77
N PRO A 21 8.05 -12.55 11.88
CA PRO A 21 8.00 -12.17 10.48
C PRO A 21 6.70 -12.63 9.82
N VAL A 22 6.17 -11.83 8.89
CA VAL A 22 4.87 -12.12 8.23
C VAL A 22 4.92 -13.39 7.38
N TYR A 23 6.06 -13.69 6.76
CA TYR A 23 6.27 -14.91 5.95
C TYR A 23 6.34 -16.19 6.80
N GLU A 24 6.51 -16.07 8.11
CA GLU A 24 6.28 -17.13 9.06
C GLU A 24 4.81 -17.11 9.51
N LYS A 25 4.37 -18.20 10.10
CA LYS A 25 2.99 -18.29 10.58
C LYS A 25 2.78 -17.36 11.78
N MET A 26 2.33 -16.12 11.50
CA MET A 26 2.05 -15.13 12.54
C MET A 26 0.81 -15.55 13.35
N PRO A 27 0.89 -15.56 14.69
CA PRO A 27 -0.27 -15.81 15.53
C PRO A 27 -1.34 -14.71 15.34
N LEU A 28 -2.54 -15.10 14.95
CA LEU A 28 -3.65 -14.16 14.77
C LEU A 28 -3.98 -13.39 16.07
N ALA A 29 -3.85 -14.07 17.22
CA ALA A 29 -4.17 -13.48 18.51
C ALA A 29 -3.15 -12.43 19.00
N CYS A 30 -1.87 -12.53 18.58
CA CYS A 30 -0.79 -11.69 19.10
C CYS A 30 0.07 -11.14 17.96
N PRO A 31 -0.41 -10.15 17.17
CA PRO A 31 0.36 -9.64 16.04
C PRO A 31 1.50 -8.70 16.42
N CYS A 32 1.52 -8.17 17.65
CA CYS A 32 2.50 -7.19 18.11
C CYS A 32 3.10 -7.55 19.48
N LYS A 33 4.28 -6.99 19.74
CA LYS A 33 4.94 -7.06 21.05
C LYS A 33 4.49 -5.86 21.89
N LYS A 34 3.71 -6.11 22.92
CA LYS A 34 3.07 -5.10 23.77
C LYS A 34 4.04 -4.04 24.30
N GLU A 35 5.19 -4.47 24.75
CA GLU A 35 6.22 -3.62 25.36
C GLU A 35 6.87 -2.65 24.34
N THR A 36 6.59 -2.82 23.06
CA THR A 36 7.10 -1.98 21.98
C THR A 36 6.05 -1.04 21.38
N ILE A 37 4.83 -1.06 21.87
CA ILE A 37 3.75 -0.21 21.33
C ILE A 37 4.08 1.25 21.62
N CYS A 38 4.10 2.06 20.54
CA CYS A 38 4.26 3.50 20.61
C CYS A 38 3.07 4.17 19.91
N ASP A 39 2.55 5.22 20.54
CA ASP A 39 1.52 6.05 19.94
C ASP A 39 2.06 6.85 18.75
N ILE A 40 1.24 6.97 17.73
CA ILE A 40 1.46 7.84 16.58
C ILE A 40 0.57 9.06 16.75
N THR A 41 1.15 10.26 16.67
CA THR A 41 0.40 11.51 16.73
C THR A 41 0.46 12.28 15.41
N PHE A 42 -0.43 13.22 15.25
CA PHE A 42 -0.55 14.10 14.09
C PHE A 42 -0.64 15.54 14.57
N SER A 43 0.42 16.33 14.41
CA SER A 43 0.54 17.67 15.01
C SER A 43 0.26 17.66 16.52
N LYS A 44 0.79 16.65 17.21
CA LYS A 44 0.63 16.37 18.65
C LYS A 44 -0.79 15.95 19.08
N ASN A 45 -1.68 15.67 18.15
CA ASN A 45 -3.00 15.11 18.45
C ASN A 45 -3.00 13.59 18.19
N GLU A 46 -3.79 12.85 18.98
CA GLU A 46 -3.94 11.40 18.81
C GLU A 46 -4.73 11.04 17.54
N SER A 47 -5.58 11.96 17.07
CA SER A 47 -6.45 11.75 15.92
C SER A 47 -6.11 12.69 14.76
N VAL A 48 -6.49 12.27 13.56
CA VAL A 48 -6.42 13.10 12.35
C VAL A 48 -7.64 12.84 11.47
N THR A 49 -8.22 13.93 10.96
CA THR A 49 -9.25 13.88 9.91
C THR A 49 -8.63 14.26 8.58
N MET A 50 -8.80 13.41 7.58
CA MET A 50 -8.38 13.65 6.20
C MET A 50 -9.62 13.84 5.35
N GLU A 51 -9.79 15.01 4.77
CA GLU A 51 -10.82 15.24 3.75
C GLU A 51 -10.58 14.38 2.51
N ALA A 52 -11.57 14.31 1.63
CA ALA A 52 -11.41 13.64 0.34
C ALA A 52 -10.16 14.17 -0.38
N HIS A 53 -9.38 13.27 -0.97
CA HIS A 53 -8.12 13.56 -1.70
C HIS A 53 -6.96 14.10 -0.83
N GLN A 54 -7.09 14.09 0.49
CA GLN A 54 -6.00 14.50 1.38
C GLN A 54 -5.15 13.34 1.84
N THR A 55 -3.91 13.67 2.19
CA THR A 55 -2.97 12.83 2.91
C THR A 55 -2.59 13.49 4.23
N ALA A 56 -2.25 12.67 5.22
CA ALA A 56 -1.71 13.14 6.49
C ALA A 56 -0.36 12.45 6.75
N VAL A 57 0.57 13.20 7.30
CA VAL A 57 1.86 12.68 7.76
C VAL A 57 1.86 12.76 9.28
N SER A 58 2.26 11.69 9.94
CA SER A 58 2.36 11.65 11.40
C SER A 58 3.55 12.45 11.91
N ASP A 59 3.51 12.80 13.18
CA ASP A 59 4.72 13.25 13.87
C ASP A 59 5.76 12.11 13.90
N PRO A 60 7.06 12.43 13.97
CA PRO A 60 8.09 11.42 14.11
C PRO A 60 7.94 10.61 15.40
N VAL A 61 8.04 9.29 15.30
CA VAL A 61 8.00 8.38 16.44
C VAL A 61 9.41 7.88 16.75
N SER A 62 9.84 8.04 18.00
CA SER A 62 11.12 7.47 18.44
C SER A 62 10.98 5.96 18.62
N PHE A 63 11.26 5.21 17.56
CA PHE A 63 11.10 3.77 17.52
C PHE A 63 12.38 3.11 16.95
N PRO A 64 13.04 2.20 17.69
CA PRO A 64 14.26 1.55 17.22
C PRO A 64 13.95 0.51 16.15
N VAL A 65 14.29 0.82 14.90
CA VAL A 65 14.13 -0.10 13.77
C VAL A 65 15.44 -0.78 13.44
N LYS A 66 15.40 -2.06 13.13
CA LYS A 66 16.55 -2.86 12.68
C LYS A 66 16.27 -3.45 11.30
N LYS A 67 17.33 -3.64 10.51
CA LYS A 67 17.25 -4.30 9.19
C LYS A 67 16.48 -5.63 9.30
N GLY A 68 15.49 -5.81 8.45
CA GLY A 68 14.68 -7.03 8.43
C GLY A 68 13.58 -7.11 9.50
N MET A 69 13.43 -6.10 10.34
CA MET A 69 12.36 -6.04 11.33
C MET A 69 10.99 -5.94 10.65
N THR A 70 10.01 -6.63 11.18
CA THR A 70 8.60 -6.49 10.79
C THR A 70 7.90 -5.58 11.79
N LEU A 71 7.18 -4.60 11.28
CA LEU A 71 6.39 -3.66 12.08
C LEU A 71 4.90 -4.00 12.00
N THR A 72 4.20 -3.76 13.09
CA THR A 72 2.73 -3.72 13.12
C THR A 72 2.29 -2.27 13.26
N VAL A 73 1.45 -1.81 12.34
CA VAL A 73 0.77 -0.51 12.43
C VAL A 73 -0.70 -0.79 12.68
N SER A 74 -1.25 -0.22 13.75
CA SER A 74 -2.66 -0.34 14.10
C SER A 74 -3.35 1.00 13.94
N LEU A 75 -4.50 0.99 13.24
CA LEU A 75 -5.34 2.17 13.03
C LEU A 75 -6.72 1.89 13.60
N TYR A 76 -7.24 2.81 14.41
CA TYR A 76 -8.59 2.75 14.95
C TYR A 76 -9.47 3.84 14.37
N PHE A 77 -10.66 3.44 13.96
CA PHE A 77 -11.71 4.30 13.41
C PHE A 77 -12.93 4.17 14.34
N ALA A 78 -13.19 5.21 15.14
CA ALA A 78 -14.30 5.18 16.12
C ALA A 78 -15.66 5.31 15.41
N ASP A 79 -15.72 6.11 14.36
CA ASP A 79 -16.93 6.34 13.58
C ASP A 79 -16.98 5.45 12.34
N PHE A 80 -18.17 5.32 11.77
CA PHE A 80 -18.34 4.67 10.48
C PHE A 80 -17.43 5.32 9.43
N THR A 81 -16.69 4.47 8.74
CA THR A 81 -15.74 4.90 7.71
C THR A 81 -15.99 4.14 6.43
N LEU A 82 -16.23 4.87 5.35
CA LEU A 82 -16.41 4.28 4.03
C LEU A 82 -15.06 3.82 3.47
N MET A 83 -14.86 2.51 3.39
CA MET A 83 -13.63 1.87 2.92
C MET A 83 -13.67 1.70 1.39
N GLN A 84 -13.57 2.80 0.62
CA GLN A 84 -13.71 2.77 -0.83
C GLN A 84 -12.51 2.23 -1.57
N SER A 85 -11.33 2.72 -1.27
CA SER A 85 -10.12 2.40 -2.04
C SER A 85 -9.12 1.64 -1.20
N ALA A 86 -9.12 0.33 -1.36
CA ALA A 86 -8.12 -0.54 -0.76
C ALA A 86 -7.10 -1.03 -1.78
N VAL A 87 -5.89 -1.24 -1.33
CA VAL A 87 -4.84 -1.89 -2.11
C VAL A 87 -4.76 -3.37 -1.74
N LEU A 88 -4.92 -4.24 -2.71
CA LEU A 88 -4.72 -5.68 -2.54
C LEU A 88 -3.22 -5.99 -2.56
N VAL A 89 -2.71 -6.57 -1.48
CA VAL A 89 -1.33 -7.03 -1.37
C VAL A 89 -1.32 -8.52 -1.04
N THR A 90 -0.78 -9.34 -1.93
CA THR A 90 -0.77 -10.80 -1.78
C THR A 90 0.62 -11.39 -1.53
N GLY A 91 1.62 -10.52 -1.40
CA GLY A 91 2.99 -10.94 -1.10
C GLY A 91 3.18 -11.47 0.34
N PRO A 92 4.23 -12.27 0.58
CA PRO A 92 4.45 -12.92 1.87
C PRO A 92 4.90 -11.98 2.99
N LEU A 93 5.31 -10.74 2.69
CA LEU A 93 5.84 -9.80 3.69
C LEU A 93 4.79 -8.86 4.29
N SER A 94 3.54 -8.94 3.85
CA SER A 94 2.47 -8.09 4.36
C SER A 94 1.26 -8.93 4.77
N LYS A 95 0.66 -8.60 5.92
CA LYS A 95 -0.55 -9.24 6.42
C LYS A 95 -1.40 -8.22 7.15
N GLY A 96 -2.67 -8.14 6.78
CA GLY A 96 -3.65 -7.30 7.47
C GLY A 96 -4.51 -8.10 8.44
N PHE A 97 -4.93 -7.42 9.50
CA PHE A 97 -5.92 -7.91 10.45
C PHE A 97 -6.93 -6.78 10.67
N PHE A 98 -8.16 -7.14 10.96
CA PHE A 98 -9.16 -6.21 11.45
C PHE A 98 -9.98 -6.86 12.58
N SER A 99 -10.44 -6.05 13.50
CA SER A 99 -11.21 -6.47 14.68
C SER A 99 -12.17 -5.36 15.09
N LEU A 100 -13.13 -5.67 15.93
CA LEU A 100 -14.04 -4.68 16.51
C LEU A 100 -13.41 -3.97 17.70
N GLY A 101 -13.80 -2.70 17.88
CA GLY A 101 -13.34 -1.85 18.99
C GLY A 101 -11.90 -1.37 18.85
N ASP A 102 -11.47 -0.55 19.79
CA ASP A 102 -10.08 -0.06 19.84
C ASP A 102 -9.14 -1.16 20.35
N GLN A 103 -8.35 -1.70 19.44
CA GLN A 103 -7.34 -2.73 19.71
C GLN A 103 -5.91 -2.19 19.54
N THR A 104 -5.72 -0.89 19.45
CA THR A 104 -4.40 -0.28 19.15
C THR A 104 -3.35 -0.56 20.22
N HIS A 105 -3.75 -0.72 21.48
CA HIS A 105 -2.86 -1.08 22.58
C HIS A 105 -2.99 -2.53 23.04
N ALA A 106 -3.76 -3.34 22.32
CA ALA A 106 -3.93 -4.73 22.67
C ALA A 106 -2.73 -5.56 22.18
N ASP A 107 -2.17 -6.37 23.06
CA ASP A 107 -1.19 -7.40 22.73
C ASP A 107 -1.87 -8.69 22.25
N THR A 108 -3.11 -8.89 22.64
CA THR A 108 -3.94 -10.04 22.28
C THR A 108 -5.26 -9.55 21.70
N LEU A 109 -5.54 -9.96 20.46
CA LEU A 109 -6.77 -9.59 19.77
C LEU A 109 -7.92 -10.57 20.12
N PRO A 110 -9.16 -10.08 20.20
CA PRO A 110 -10.33 -10.92 20.44
C PRO A 110 -10.60 -11.83 19.24
N MET A 111 -10.44 -13.14 19.40
CA MET A 111 -10.49 -14.12 18.32
C MET A 111 -11.86 -14.26 17.65
N ASP A 112 -12.94 -13.96 18.35
CA ASP A 112 -14.31 -14.01 17.86
C ASP A 112 -14.59 -12.92 16.81
N THR A 113 -13.95 -11.75 16.94
CA THR A 113 -14.15 -10.60 16.06
C THR A 113 -12.97 -10.34 15.10
N THR A 114 -11.82 -10.97 15.33
CA THR A 114 -10.61 -10.75 14.52
C THR A 114 -10.62 -11.61 13.26
N LYS A 115 -10.38 -10.96 12.12
CA LYS A 115 -10.24 -11.60 10.80
C LYS A 115 -8.95 -11.15 10.12
N THR A 116 -8.47 -11.95 9.18
CA THR A 116 -7.34 -11.59 8.32
C THR A 116 -7.82 -10.94 7.03
N THR A 117 -6.99 -10.07 6.47
CA THR A 117 -7.24 -9.45 5.16
C THR A 117 -5.93 -9.29 4.39
N ASN A 118 -6.03 -9.26 3.07
CA ASN A 118 -4.99 -8.83 2.16
C ASN A 118 -5.28 -7.43 1.56
N TRP A 119 -6.37 -6.81 1.99
CA TRP A 119 -6.73 -5.46 1.61
C TRP A 119 -6.22 -4.48 2.65
N PHE A 120 -5.50 -3.45 2.19
CA PHE A 120 -4.89 -2.42 3.02
C PHE A 120 -5.53 -1.08 2.73
N TYR A 121 -5.88 -0.37 3.79
CA TYR A 121 -6.58 0.91 3.75
C TYR A 121 -5.74 2.00 4.40
N PHE A 122 -5.73 3.18 3.82
CA PHE A 122 -5.17 4.44 4.33
C PHE A 122 -3.67 4.49 4.58
N LEU A 123 -3.02 3.44 5.06
CA LEU A 123 -1.58 3.42 5.25
C LEU A 123 -0.86 3.32 3.90
N SER A 124 -0.14 4.38 3.52
CA SER A 124 0.59 4.44 2.25
C SER A 124 2.10 4.28 2.42
N ASN A 125 2.70 4.86 3.44
CA ASN A 125 4.13 4.85 3.69
C ASN A 125 4.47 4.64 5.16
N ILE A 126 5.64 4.03 5.39
CA ILE A 126 6.39 4.11 6.64
C ILE A 126 7.76 4.67 6.25
N GLU A 127 8.06 5.89 6.71
CA GLU A 127 9.33 6.55 6.44
C GLU A 127 10.27 6.37 7.62
N LEU A 128 11.54 6.12 7.36
CA LEU A 128 12.57 5.91 8.36
C LEU A 128 13.72 6.90 8.15
N MET A 129 14.21 7.48 9.23
CA MET A 129 15.48 8.17 9.20
C MET A 129 16.61 7.13 9.16
N THR A 130 17.41 7.17 8.12
CA THR A 130 18.50 6.22 7.89
C THR A 130 19.79 6.95 7.45
N ALA A 131 20.88 6.21 7.27
CA ALA A 131 22.10 6.73 6.68
C ALA A 131 21.93 7.07 5.19
N GLU A 132 22.75 7.97 4.66
CA GLU A 132 22.64 8.51 3.29
C GLU A 132 22.85 7.44 2.20
N GLU A 133 23.59 6.39 2.50
CA GLU A 133 23.82 5.27 1.58
C GLU A 133 22.60 4.37 1.35
N ASN A 134 21.52 4.56 2.11
CA ASN A 134 20.31 3.78 1.93
C ASN A 134 19.42 4.36 0.82
N HIS A 135 18.97 3.50 -0.08
CA HIS A 135 18.17 3.82 -1.25
C HIS A 135 16.80 3.16 -1.20
N THR A 136 15.84 3.74 -1.91
CA THR A 136 14.53 3.15 -2.06
C THR A 136 14.19 2.96 -3.54
N VAL A 137 13.80 1.73 -3.88
CA VAL A 137 13.27 1.38 -5.20
C VAL A 137 11.76 1.25 -5.11
N ILE A 138 11.04 1.99 -5.95
CA ILE A 138 9.60 1.91 -6.07
C ILE A 138 9.24 0.84 -7.10
N CYS A 139 8.44 -0.13 -6.69
CA CYS A 139 7.82 -1.11 -7.58
C CYS A 139 6.40 -0.62 -7.93
N TYR A 140 6.26 0.01 -9.08
CA TYR A 140 5.01 0.60 -9.54
C TYR A 140 4.27 -0.32 -10.52
N GLY A 141 2.95 -0.48 -10.36
CA GLY A 141 2.21 -1.30 -11.30
C GLY A 141 0.76 -1.64 -10.94
N ASP A 142 0.35 -2.78 -11.50
CA ASP A 142 -0.98 -3.36 -11.38
C ASP A 142 -1.02 -4.59 -10.44
N SER A 143 -1.94 -5.53 -10.68
CA SER A 143 -2.09 -6.75 -9.88
C SER A 143 -0.85 -7.65 -9.87
N ILE A 144 -0.03 -7.64 -10.92
CA ILE A 144 1.20 -8.42 -10.96
C ILE A 144 2.22 -7.85 -9.97
N THR A 145 2.30 -6.52 -9.88
CA THR A 145 3.15 -5.83 -8.89
C THR A 145 2.54 -5.86 -7.49
N ALA A 146 1.20 -5.87 -7.35
CA ALA A 146 0.53 -6.11 -6.07
C ALA A 146 0.79 -7.54 -5.54
N GLY A 147 1.23 -8.45 -6.39
CA GLY A 147 1.66 -9.80 -6.08
C GLY A 147 2.97 -9.87 -5.30
N ALA A 148 3.61 -11.01 -5.37
CA ALA A 148 4.70 -11.37 -4.49
C ALA A 148 6.11 -10.92 -4.93
N TRP A 149 6.31 -10.53 -6.20
CA TRP A 149 7.67 -10.30 -6.70
C TRP A 149 8.43 -9.15 -5.98
N PRO A 150 7.80 -8.01 -5.54
CA PRO A 150 8.53 -7.01 -4.78
C PRO A 150 9.00 -7.52 -3.41
N ASP A 151 8.20 -8.40 -2.80
CA ASP A 151 8.57 -9.04 -1.53
C ASP A 151 9.76 -10.00 -1.69
N TYR A 152 9.81 -10.75 -2.81
CA TYR A 152 10.96 -11.60 -3.10
C TYR A 152 12.22 -10.81 -3.39
N LEU A 153 12.13 -9.64 -4.03
CA LEU A 153 13.27 -8.71 -4.12
C LEU A 153 13.76 -8.30 -2.74
N THR A 154 12.85 -7.94 -1.84
CA THR A 154 13.17 -7.61 -0.45
C THR A 154 13.85 -8.78 0.27
N LEU A 155 13.35 -10.00 0.12
CA LEU A 155 13.93 -11.19 0.72
C LEU A 155 15.33 -11.50 0.18
N LEU A 156 15.54 -11.37 -1.12
CA LEU A 156 16.86 -11.53 -1.76
C LEU A 156 17.84 -10.45 -1.28
N ALA A 157 17.39 -9.19 -1.24
CA ALA A 157 18.21 -8.08 -0.76
C ALA A 157 18.66 -8.26 0.70
N ARG A 158 17.82 -8.84 1.54
CA ARG A 158 18.16 -9.15 2.95
C ARG A 158 19.29 -10.17 3.10
N GLN A 159 19.52 -11.03 2.10
CA GLN A 159 20.58 -12.04 2.14
C GLN A 159 21.98 -11.40 1.99
N ASN A 160 22.07 -10.22 1.38
CA ASN A 160 23.29 -9.46 1.30
C ASN A 160 23.37 -8.46 2.48
N PRO A 161 24.32 -8.61 3.43
CA PRO A 161 24.47 -7.69 4.55
C PRO A 161 24.81 -6.25 4.09
N ASP A 162 25.50 -6.12 2.95
CA ASP A 162 25.93 -4.83 2.39
C ASP A 162 24.86 -4.19 1.49
N ASN A 163 23.68 -4.78 1.40
CA ASN A 163 22.60 -4.19 0.63
C ASN A 163 21.95 -3.03 1.40
N HIS A 164 21.90 -1.88 0.76
CA HIS A 164 21.33 -0.63 1.25
C HIS A 164 20.01 -0.26 0.58
N THR A 165 19.36 -1.19 -0.11
CA THR A 165 18.14 -0.95 -0.89
C THR A 165 16.90 -1.45 -0.18
N ALA A 166 15.92 -0.57 -0.01
CA ALA A 166 14.55 -0.91 0.35
C ALA A 166 13.66 -0.97 -0.91
N PHE A 167 12.70 -1.88 -0.92
CA PHE A 167 11.72 -1.99 -2.01
C PHE A 167 10.34 -1.66 -1.46
N ILE A 168 9.68 -0.67 -2.07
CA ILE A 168 8.31 -0.30 -1.72
C ILE A 168 7.37 -0.58 -2.88
N ARG A 169 6.14 -0.95 -2.56
CA ARG A 169 5.11 -1.28 -3.55
C ARG A 169 4.15 -0.11 -3.73
N ARG A 170 3.95 0.30 -4.98
CA ARG A 170 2.95 1.25 -5.45
C ARG A 170 2.11 0.58 -6.53
N ALA A 171 1.22 -0.31 -6.13
CA ALA A 171 0.51 -1.17 -7.08
C ALA A 171 -0.98 -1.24 -6.76
N THR A 172 -1.80 -1.12 -7.78
CA THR A 172 -3.26 -1.23 -7.68
C THR A 172 -3.76 -2.27 -8.66
N SER A 173 -4.33 -3.35 -8.13
CA SER A 173 -4.88 -4.44 -8.94
C SER A 173 -5.94 -3.93 -9.90
N GLY A 174 -5.89 -4.39 -11.15
CA GLY A 174 -6.85 -4.00 -12.20
C GLY A 174 -6.59 -2.63 -12.83
N SER A 175 -5.65 -1.84 -12.29
CA SER A 175 -5.38 -0.49 -12.83
C SER A 175 -4.78 -0.54 -14.22
N ARG A 176 -5.10 0.47 -15.03
CA ARG A 176 -4.63 0.68 -16.40
C ARG A 176 -3.76 1.91 -16.48
N VAL A 177 -2.91 2.00 -17.49
CA VAL A 177 -2.05 3.17 -17.76
C VAL A 177 -2.91 4.37 -18.15
N LEU A 178 -3.79 4.18 -19.12
CA LEU A 178 -4.45 5.26 -19.87
C LEU A 178 -5.88 5.54 -19.42
N ARG A 179 -6.57 4.57 -18.83
CA ARG A 179 -8.00 4.67 -18.52
C ARG A 179 -8.30 4.21 -17.11
N GLN A 180 -9.22 4.85 -16.44
CA GLN A 180 -9.77 4.42 -15.16
C GLN A 180 -11.16 3.82 -15.32
N TYR A 181 -11.65 3.17 -14.29
CA TYR A 181 -13.02 2.71 -14.22
C TYR A 181 -13.87 3.78 -13.53
N GLU A 182 -15.02 4.08 -14.13
CA GLU A 182 -15.97 5.08 -13.65
C GLU A 182 -17.26 4.40 -13.16
N CYS A 183 -17.15 3.23 -12.54
CA CYS A 183 -18.30 2.54 -11.99
C CYS A 183 -17.96 1.93 -10.63
N ILE A 184 -18.93 1.95 -9.73
CA ILE A 184 -18.79 1.50 -8.35
C ILE A 184 -18.25 0.07 -8.21
N THR A 185 -18.53 -0.81 -9.18
CA THR A 185 -18.07 -2.20 -9.16
C THR A 185 -16.55 -2.32 -9.22
N TYR A 186 -15.86 -1.31 -9.77
CA TYR A 186 -14.42 -1.34 -10.02
C TYR A 186 -13.66 -0.16 -9.38
N ASP A 187 -14.26 0.54 -8.43
CA ASP A 187 -13.62 1.64 -7.71
C ASP A 187 -12.29 1.20 -7.07
N SER A 188 -12.20 -0.04 -6.62
CA SER A 188 -10.98 -0.61 -6.06
C SER A 188 -9.81 -0.71 -7.05
N TYR A 189 -10.06 -0.57 -8.38
CA TYR A 189 -9.01 -0.48 -9.39
C TYR A 189 -8.37 0.91 -9.46
N GLY A 190 -8.93 1.88 -8.75
CA GLY A 190 -8.37 3.20 -8.56
C GLY A 190 -8.32 4.05 -9.84
N LEU A 191 -7.62 5.15 -9.72
CA LEU A 191 -7.36 6.05 -10.84
C LEU A 191 -6.45 5.40 -11.88
N LYS A 192 -6.51 5.90 -13.13
CA LYS A 192 -5.56 5.49 -14.18
C LYS A 192 -4.12 5.80 -13.78
N GLY A 193 -3.19 5.03 -14.30
CA GLY A 193 -1.79 5.11 -13.96
C GLY A 193 -1.19 6.50 -14.20
N THR A 194 -1.52 7.16 -15.30
CA THR A 194 -1.04 8.53 -15.59
C THR A 194 -1.53 9.58 -14.59
N ASN A 195 -2.61 9.33 -13.85
CA ASN A 195 -3.05 10.19 -12.76
C ASN A 195 -2.43 9.82 -11.43
N ARG A 196 -2.14 8.54 -11.19
CA ARG A 196 -1.55 8.05 -9.94
C ARG A 196 -0.05 8.33 -9.85
N PHE A 197 0.67 8.15 -10.96
CA PHE A 197 2.12 8.18 -11.02
C PHE A 197 2.73 9.45 -10.39
N PRO A 198 2.32 10.67 -10.77
CA PRO A 198 2.90 11.89 -10.21
C PRO A 198 2.61 12.09 -8.70
N HIS A 199 1.67 11.34 -8.13
CA HIS A 199 1.37 11.38 -6.69
C HIS A 199 2.02 10.25 -5.89
N GLU A 200 2.32 9.13 -6.53
CA GLU A 200 2.84 7.94 -5.85
C GLU A 200 4.36 7.80 -5.94
N ILE A 201 4.98 8.43 -6.95
CA ILE A 201 6.42 8.36 -7.17
C ILE A 201 7.21 9.35 -6.32
N PRO A 202 6.79 10.61 -6.12
CA PRO A 202 7.51 11.51 -5.22
C PRO A 202 7.49 10.96 -3.78
N THR A 203 8.51 10.16 -3.46
CA THR A 203 8.69 9.52 -2.15
C THR A 203 10.09 9.84 -1.67
N THR A 204 10.19 10.41 -0.47
CA THR A 204 11.47 10.78 0.14
C THR A 204 12.43 9.59 0.17
N GLY A 205 13.65 9.79 -0.36
CA GLY A 205 14.67 8.76 -0.42
C GLY A 205 14.49 7.69 -1.51
N ALA A 206 13.51 7.85 -2.40
CA ALA A 206 13.39 7.02 -3.60
C ALA A 206 14.20 7.64 -4.75
N ASP A 207 14.95 6.81 -5.45
CA ASP A 207 15.83 7.22 -6.57
C ASP A 207 15.62 6.34 -7.81
N THR A 208 14.85 5.29 -7.70
CA THR A 208 14.64 4.31 -8.78
C THR A 208 13.19 3.84 -8.80
N VAL A 209 12.63 3.71 -9.99
CA VAL A 209 11.28 3.16 -10.22
C VAL A 209 11.35 1.98 -11.17
N ILE A 210 10.77 0.85 -10.77
CA ILE A 210 10.51 -0.30 -11.64
C ILE A 210 9.03 -0.26 -12.01
N ILE A 211 8.74 -0.07 -13.29
CA ILE A 211 7.37 0.03 -13.82
C ILE A 211 6.97 -1.30 -14.46
N GLN A 212 5.88 -1.89 -13.95
CA GLN A 212 5.26 -3.08 -14.52
C GLN A 212 3.74 -2.88 -14.54
N GLN A 213 3.23 -2.29 -15.60
CA GLN A 213 1.81 -1.97 -15.80
C GLN A 213 1.48 -2.00 -17.30
N GLY A 214 0.20 -2.09 -17.65
CA GLY A 214 -0.26 -1.99 -19.04
C GLY A 214 -0.98 -3.23 -19.55
N ILE A 215 -0.81 -4.38 -18.91
CA ILE A 215 -1.53 -5.59 -19.30
C ILE A 215 -3.06 -5.40 -19.29
N ASN A 216 -3.58 -4.65 -18.33
CA ASN A 216 -5.01 -4.41 -18.18
C ASN A 216 -5.57 -3.45 -19.26
N ASP A 217 -4.75 -2.60 -19.85
CA ASP A 217 -5.14 -1.78 -21.00
C ASP A 217 -5.46 -2.67 -22.22
N ILE A 218 -4.83 -3.84 -22.30
CA ILE A 218 -4.96 -4.79 -23.41
C ILE A 218 -6.02 -5.86 -23.11
N ILE A 219 -5.89 -6.57 -21.99
CA ILE A 219 -6.73 -7.74 -21.72
C ILE A 219 -8.17 -7.40 -21.36
N HIS A 220 -8.43 -6.26 -20.74
CA HIS A 220 -9.79 -5.90 -20.35
C HIS A 220 -10.70 -5.63 -21.57
N PRO A 221 -10.26 -4.93 -22.63
CA PRO A 221 -11.04 -4.79 -23.85
C PRO A 221 -11.11 -6.06 -24.70
N ILE A 222 -10.02 -6.82 -24.82
CA ILE A 222 -9.99 -8.04 -25.65
C ILE A 222 -10.78 -9.16 -24.96
N GLY A 223 -10.74 -9.20 -23.60
CA GLY A 223 -11.27 -10.32 -22.84
C GLY A 223 -10.32 -11.52 -22.83
N ILE A 224 -10.55 -12.43 -21.90
CA ILE A 224 -9.81 -13.70 -21.82
C ILE A 224 -10.70 -14.84 -22.30
N GLU A 225 -11.98 -14.59 -22.53
CA GLU A 225 -12.99 -15.55 -22.97
C GLU A 225 -14.10 -14.84 -23.78
N THR A 226 -15.30 -15.37 -23.79
CA THR A 226 -16.44 -14.89 -24.57
C THR A 226 -16.99 -13.52 -24.16
N ASN A 227 -16.63 -13.00 -22.99
CA ASN A 227 -17.11 -11.70 -22.48
C ASN A 227 -15.95 -10.77 -22.20
N PRO A 228 -15.66 -9.81 -23.08
CA PRO A 228 -14.67 -8.77 -22.78
C PRO A 228 -15.13 -7.95 -21.56
N PHE A 229 -14.21 -7.69 -20.66
CA PHE A 229 -14.48 -6.95 -19.44
C PHE A 229 -14.75 -5.45 -19.70
N ARG A 230 -14.24 -4.96 -20.82
CA ARG A 230 -14.46 -3.60 -21.36
C ARG A 230 -14.78 -3.67 -22.85
N PRO A 231 -15.42 -2.65 -23.42
CA PRO A 231 -15.65 -2.62 -24.86
C PRO A 231 -14.34 -2.54 -25.64
N MET A 232 -14.33 -3.10 -26.85
CA MET A 232 -13.15 -3.06 -27.75
C MET A 232 -12.70 -1.63 -28.09
N SER A 233 -13.58 -0.64 -28.01
CA SER A 233 -13.23 0.78 -28.14
C SER A 233 -12.27 1.31 -27.08
N ASP A 234 -12.12 0.59 -25.97
CA ASP A 234 -11.16 0.92 -24.91
C ASP A 234 -9.75 0.41 -25.20
N LEU A 235 -9.58 -0.46 -26.21
CA LEU A 235 -8.26 -0.99 -26.59
C LEU A 235 -7.38 0.14 -27.12
N PRO A 236 -6.25 0.43 -26.48
CA PRO A 236 -5.36 1.47 -26.97
C PRO A 236 -4.61 1.02 -28.20
N THR A 237 -4.24 1.97 -29.04
CA THR A 237 -3.22 1.76 -30.04
C THR A 237 -1.84 1.60 -29.38
N ALA A 238 -0.92 0.96 -30.07
CA ALA A 238 0.46 0.87 -29.60
C ALA A 238 1.09 2.25 -29.34
N LYS A 239 0.73 3.26 -30.16
CA LYS A 239 1.20 4.64 -29.98
C LYS A 239 0.69 5.25 -28.66
N GLU A 240 -0.58 5.14 -28.36
CA GLU A 240 -1.15 5.67 -27.10
C GLU A 240 -0.47 5.04 -25.88
N LEU A 241 -0.23 3.73 -25.91
CA LEU A 241 0.42 3.07 -24.79
C LEU A 241 1.90 3.48 -24.66
N ILE A 242 2.62 3.63 -25.77
CA ILE A 242 3.99 4.15 -25.77
C ILE A 242 4.02 5.59 -25.22
N ASP A 243 3.09 6.43 -25.63
CA ASP A 243 3.01 7.80 -25.12
C ASP A 243 2.71 7.83 -23.62
N GLY A 244 1.90 6.91 -23.10
CA GLY A 244 1.68 6.71 -21.66
C GLY A 244 2.95 6.33 -20.91
N TYR A 245 3.78 5.45 -21.46
CA TYR A 245 5.08 5.12 -20.86
C TYR A 245 6.10 6.25 -20.95
N ARG A 246 6.09 7.03 -22.03
CA ARG A 246 6.91 8.24 -22.12
C ARG A 246 6.56 9.24 -21.04
N TYR A 247 5.27 9.44 -20.81
CA TYR A 247 4.81 10.27 -19.72
C TYR A 247 5.36 9.81 -18.36
N TYR A 248 5.35 8.50 -18.07
CA TYR A 248 5.96 7.98 -16.84
C TYR A 248 7.46 8.29 -16.74
N ILE A 249 8.19 8.19 -17.85
CA ILE A 249 9.64 8.45 -17.88
C ILE A 249 9.93 9.95 -17.68
N GLU A 250 9.07 10.82 -18.19
CA GLU A 250 9.20 12.27 -18.06
C GLU A 250 8.86 12.77 -16.65
N GLU A 251 7.96 12.08 -15.94
CA GLU A 251 7.54 12.41 -14.57
C GLU A 251 8.45 11.80 -13.49
N ALA A 252 9.25 10.80 -13.81
CA ALA A 252 10.16 10.14 -12.87
C ALA A 252 11.46 10.93 -12.66
#